data_7b70ced8fd0bc0f1fab074cf2ff103fd
#
_entry.id   7b70ced8fd0bc0f1fab074cf2ff103fd
#
_cell.length_a   1.000
_cell.length_b   1.000
_cell.length_c   1.000
_cell.angle_alpha   90.00
_cell.angle_beta   90.00
_cell.angle_gamma   90.00
#
_symmetry.space_group_name_H-M   'P 1'
#
loop_
_entity.id
_entity.type
_entity.pdbx_description
1 polymer ?
#
loop_
_entity_poly.entity_id
_entity_poly.type
_entity_poly.pdbx_seq_one_letter_code
_entity_poly.pdbx_strand_id
1 'polypeptide(L)'
;MKKSLFVFGLAAIVAVMASCSGSDGSKIKPTDTKFLSGTVSKCLVVADQPAELSIVEDEDSTKYIRLKVTLQMVRSGLKNVDPNDIDFEDVYRGAEINLLDENETALFNLGVRDDNRLKLKNLLTGDEGSTADIIFECLYDEAEDAKDFEKVTQFTPYEAANIVIENEDGEEIEWDGSSDFSSDAAVSSDSGSEDWDALLDSYEEYVDSYVSMLQKASAGDMSAMTESASFLQKSQELTKKLSSATSGMSVSQVNRYNQINQKMLQAAQNMH
;
A
#
# COMPACT_ATOMS: atom_id res chain seq x y z
N MET A 1 25.47 -46.43 22.59
CA MET A 1 24.45 -45.35 22.36
C MET A 1 25.07 -44.38 21.36
N LYS A 2 24.66 -44.51 20.08
CA LYS A 2 25.14 -43.64 18.99
C LYS A 2 24.14 -42.51 18.80
N LYS A 3 24.54 -41.27 19.04
CA LYS A 3 23.76 -40.08 18.74
C LYS A 3 23.91 -39.73 17.28
N SER A 4 22.81 -39.84 16.52
CA SER A 4 22.73 -39.47 15.13
C SER A 4 22.46 -37.95 15.06
N LEU A 5 23.41 -37.22 14.46
CA LEU A 5 23.30 -35.77 14.19
C LEU A 5 22.61 -35.61 12.83
N PHE A 6 21.37 -35.15 12.81
CA PHE A 6 20.71 -34.76 11.57
C PHE A 6 21.20 -33.36 11.19
N VAL A 7 22.01 -33.31 10.15
CA VAL A 7 22.40 -32.07 9.48
C VAL A 7 21.30 -31.79 8.43
N PHE A 8 20.48 -30.75 8.66
CA PHE A 8 19.61 -30.20 7.64
C PHE A 8 20.47 -29.41 6.65
N GLY A 9 20.71 -29.98 5.49
CA GLY A 9 21.33 -29.29 4.38
C GLY A 9 20.34 -28.34 3.72
N LEU A 10 20.59 -27.05 3.86
CA LEU A 10 19.95 -25.98 3.11
C LEU A 10 20.45 -26.10 1.66
N ALA A 11 19.64 -26.66 0.77
CA ALA A 11 19.95 -26.68 -0.65
C ALA A 11 19.57 -25.31 -1.24
N ALA A 12 20.56 -24.42 -1.36
CA ALA A 12 20.45 -23.23 -2.18
C ALA A 12 20.32 -23.67 -3.64
N ILE A 13 19.14 -23.54 -4.22
CA ILE A 13 18.93 -23.72 -5.66
C ILE A 13 19.42 -22.41 -6.31
N VAL A 14 20.68 -22.39 -6.72
CA VAL A 14 21.19 -21.38 -7.65
C VAL A 14 20.57 -21.68 -9.00
N ALA A 15 19.54 -20.90 -9.37
CA ALA A 15 19.02 -20.92 -10.74
C ALA A 15 20.06 -20.25 -11.65
N VAL A 16 20.78 -21.05 -12.40
CA VAL A 16 21.68 -20.57 -13.46
C VAL A 16 20.81 -19.98 -14.57
N MET A 17 20.86 -18.66 -14.72
CA MET A 17 20.25 -17.94 -15.82
C MET A 17 21.01 -18.27 -17.11
N ALA A 18 20.51 -19.21 -17.91
CA ALA A 18 20.97 -19.40 -19.25
C ALA A 18 20.37 -18.29 -20.12
N SER A 19 21.22 -17.37 -20.59
CA SER A 19 20.88 -16.38 -21.60
C SER A 19 20.52 -17.07 -22.92
N CYS A 20 19.22 -17.16 -23.20
CA CYS A 20 18.72 -17.41 -24.55
C CYS A 20 17.92 -16.19 -24.96
N SER A 21 18.36 -15.57 -26.05
CA SER A 21 17.65 -14.54 -26.79
C SER A 21 16.38 -15.14 -27.40
N GLY A 22 15.27 -14.97 -26.70
CA GLY A 22 13.95 -15.40 -27.14
C GLY A 22 12.97 -15.16 -25.97
N SER A 23 11.82 -14.63 -26.24
CA SER A 23 10.78 -14.05 -25.39
C SER A 23 10.23 -14.88 -24.22
N ASP A 24 11.01 -15.72 -23.58
CA ASP A 24 10.60 -16.44 -22.37
C ASP A 24 11.02 -15.66 -21.13
N GLY A 25 10.05 -15.00 -20.48
CA GLY A 25 10.26 -14.26 -19.25
C GLY A 25 10.79 -15.16 -18.12
N SER A 26 11.63 -14.60 -17.26
CA SER A 26 12.06 -15.30 -16.05
C SER A 26 10.90 -15.37 -15.06
N LYS A 27 10.87 -16.44 -14.24
CA LYS A 27 9.86 -16.61 -13.20
C LYS A 27 10.44 -16.24 -11.85
N ILE A 28 9.83 -15.24 -11.19
CA ILE A 28 10.18 -14.81 -9.85
C ILE A 28 9.00 -15.01 -8.89
N LYS A 29 9.28 -15.12 -7.58
CA LYS A 29 8.26 -15.38 -6.56
C LYS A 29 7.99 -14.14 -5.72
N PRO A 30 6.76 -14.01 -5.20
CA PRO A 30 6.47 -13.00 -4.20
C PRO A 30 7.14 -13.33 -2.86
N THR A 31 7.59 -12.29 -2.14
CA THR A 31 8.04 -12.41 -0.74
C THR A 31 6.89 -12.23 0.24
N ASP A 32 5.86 -11.51 -0.17
CA ASP A 32 4.59 -11.32 0.53
C ASP A 32 3.44 -11.39 -0.48
N THR A 33 2.22 -11.55 0.02
CA THR A 33 1.00 -11.59 -0.80
C THR A 33 0.09 -10.39 -0.59
N LYS A 34 0.35 -9.55 0.43
CA LYS A 34 -0.52 -8.44 0.83
C LYS A 34 0.08 -7.10 0.46
N PHE A 35 -0.75 -6.21 -0.07
CA PHE A 35 -0.41 -4.81 -0.23
C PHE A 35 -0.37 -4.09 1.13
N LEU A 36 0.46 -3.06 1.26
CA LEU A 36 0.70 -2.36 2.52
C LEU A 36 -0.38 -1.34 2.86
N SER A 37 -1.07 -0.78 1.87
CA SER A 37 -2.01 0.34 2.04
C SER A 37 -3.21 0.27 1.10
N GLY A 38 -4.14 1.19 1.26
CA GLY A 38 -5.30 1.41 0.41
C GLY A 38 -6.44 0.40 0.60
N THR A 39 -7.64 0.75 0.15
CA THR A 39 -8.82 -0.13 0.27
C THR A 39 -8.76 -1.32 -0.68
N VAL A 40 -8.04 -1.22 -1.82
CA VAL A 40 -7.75 -2.36 -2.71
C VAL A 40 -7.07 -3.49 -1.94
N SER A 41 -6.17 -3.17 -0.97
CA SER A 41 -5.48 -4.18 -0.14
C SER A 41 -6.41 -5.02 0.74
N LYS A 42 -7.61 -4.52 1.02
CA LYS A 42 -8.63 -5.23 1.79
C LYS A 42 -9.38 -6.27 0.95
N CYS A 43 -9.32 -6.12 -0.38
CA CYS A 43 -10.05 -6.96 -1.34
C CYS A 43 -9.16 -7.93 -2.07
N LEU A 44 -7.93 -7.54 -2.39
CA LEU A 44 -7.05 -8.28 -3.27
C LEU A 44 -5.76 -8.68 -2.57
N VAL A 45 -5.28 -9.86 -2.94
CA VAL A 45 -3.93 -10.34 -2.60
C VAL A 45 -3.23 -10.82 -3.88
N VAL A 46 -1.91 -10.83 -3.84
CA VAL A 46 -1.10 -11.54 -4.85
C VAL A 46 -1.21 -13.04 -4.57
N ALA A 47 -1.49 -13.84 -5.59
CA ALA A 47 -1.48 -15.29 -5.47
C ALA A 47 -0.04 -15.78 -5.18
N ASP A 48 0.10 -16.72 -4.22
CA ASP A 48 1.40 -17.32 -3.86
C ASP A 48 1.88 -18.28 -4.95
N GLN A 49 2.24 -17.71 -6.10
CA GLN A 49 2.77 -18.45 -7.25
C GLN A 49 3.80 -17.60 -8.01
N PRO A 50 4.69 -18.21 -8.78
CA PRO A 50 5.67 -17.49 -9.59
C PRO A 50 4.99 -16.60 -10.63
N ALA A 51 5.44 -15.34 -10.71
CA ALA A 51 5.07 -14.35 -11.72
C ALA A 51 6.11 -14.33 -12.87
N GLU A 52 5.68 -13.91 -14.06
CA GLU A 52 6.52 -13.84 -15.25
C GLU A 52 7.10 -12.42 -15.39
N LEU A 53 8.44 -12.31 -15.30
CA LEU A 53 9.20 -11.09 -15.47
C LEU A 53 9.85 -11.05 -16.84
N SER A 54 9.68 -9.96 -17.58
CA SER A 54 10.26 -9.78 -18.92
C SER A 54 10.58 -8.29 -19.18
N ILE A 55 11.48 -8.05 -20.15
CA ILE A 55 11.62 -6.76 -20.81
C ILE A 55 10.86 -6.85 -22.12
N VAL A 56 10.01 -5.88 -22.38
CA VAL A 56 9.23 -5.79 -23.63
C VAL A 56 9.48 -4.45 -24.30
N GLU A 57 9.35 -4.42 -25.61
CA GLU A 57 9.45 -3.21 -26.43
C GLU A 57 8.09 -2.97 -27.09
N ASP A 58 7.61 -1.73 -27.05
CA ASP A 58 6.39 -1.32 -27.74
C ASP A 58 6.65 -0.91 -29.20
N GLU A 59 5.59 -0.48 -29.89
CA GLU A 59 5.66 -0.07 -31.30
C GLU A 59 6.56 1.15 -31.54
N ASP A 60 6.75 1.99 -30.51
CA ASP A 60 7.61 3.19 -30.56
C ASP A 60 9.04 2.89 -30.10
N SER A 61 9.41 1.63 -29.96
CA SER A 61 10.72 1.15 -29.46
C SER A 61 11.02 1.58 -28.01
N THR A 62 9.99 1.93 -27.26
CA THR A 62 10.10 2.16 -25.80
C THR A 62 10.13 0.82 -25.08
N LYS A 63 11.13 0.65 -24.22
CA LYS A 63 11.27 -0.58 -23.43
C LYS A 63 10.64 -0.45 -22.05
N TYR A 64 10.07 -1.53 -21.58
CA TYR A 64 9.44 -1.64 -20.27
C TYR A 64 9.89 -2.90 -19.54
N ILE A 65 10.13 -2.79 -18.23
CA ILE A 65 10.13 -3.93 -17.34
C ILE A 65 8.67 -4.30 -17.10
N ARG A 66 8.31 -5.56 -17.33
CA ARG A 66 6.95 -6.06 -17.20
C ARG A 66 6.90 -7.27 -16.30
N LEU A 67 6.01 -7.24 -15.31
CA LEU A 67 5.70 -8.36 -14.42
C LEU A 67 4.23 -8.74 -14.58
N LYS A 68 3.95 -9.98 -14.95
CA LYS A 68 2.60 -10.54 -15.03
C LYS A 68 2.29 -11.29 -13.74
N VAL A 69 1.36 -10.76 -12.94
CA VAL A 69 1.01 -11.25 -11.61
C VAL A 69 -0.44 -11.69 -11.59
N THR A 70 -0.72 -12.84 -10.99
CA THR A 70 -2.09 -13.24 -10.69
C THR A 70 -2.53 -12.60 -9.37
N LEU A 71 -3.57 -11.77 -9.41
CA LEU A 71 -4.26 -11.26 -8.23
C LEU A 71 -5.47 -12.13 -7.92
N GLN A 72 -5.79 -12.28 -6.64
CA GLN A 72 -6.96 -13.02 -6.15
C GLN A 72 -7.84 -12.12 -5.29
N MET A 73 -9.15 -12.18 -5.53
CA MET A 73 -10.17 -11.58 -4.70
C MET A 73 -10.31 -12.37 -3.40
N VAL A 74 -10.06 -11.73 -2.27
CA VAL A 74 -10.22 -12.33 -0.93
C VAL A 74 -11.44 -11.79 -0.19
N ARG A 75 -12.01 -10.69 -0.68
CA ARG A 75 -13.21 -10.08 -0.14
C ARG A 75 -13.97 -9.37 -1.24
N SER A 76 -15.21 -9.74 -1.44
CA SER A 76 -16.14 -9.07 -2.36
C SER A 76 -16.95 -8.04 -1.59
N GLY A 77 -16.90 -6.78 -2.00
CA GLY A 77 -17.69 -5.69 -1.41
C GLY A 77 -18.27 -4.75 -2.46
N LEU A 78 -17.87 -4.94 -3.74
CA LEU A 78 -18.24 -4.06 -4.85
C LEU A 78 -19.02 -4.80 -5.93
N LYS A 79 -19.64 -5.94 -5.61
CA LYS A 79 -20.29 -6.83 -6.59
C LYS A 79 -21.40 -6.16 -7.41
N ASN A 80 -22.05 -5.14 -6.85
CA ASN A 80 -23.15 -4.43 -7.51
C ASN A 80 -22.72 -3.09 -8.13
N VAL A 81 -21.43 -2.78 -8.12
CA VAL A 81 -20.86 -1.56 -8.69
C VAL A 81 -20.46 -1.82 -10.14
N ASP A 82 -20.77 -0.89 -11.05
CA ASP A 82 -20.21 -0.95 -12.40
C ASP A 82 -18.69 -0.70 -12.32
N PRO A 83 -17.85 -1.55 -12.92
CA PRO A 83 -16.41 -1.32 -12.94
C PRO A 83 -15.99 0.05 -13.51
N ASN A 84 -16.83 0.67 -14.35
CA ASN A 84 -16.53 1.98 -14.90
C ASN A 84 -16.73 3.12 -13.89
N ASP A 85 -17.58 2.90 -12.88
CA ASP A 85 -17.85 3.88 -11.82
C ASP A 85 -16.80 3.84 -10.72
N ILE A 86 -15.88 2.86 -10.74
CA ILE A 86 -14.75 2.78 -9.80
C ILE A 86 -13.62 3.68 -10.28
N ASP A 87 -13.05 4.49 -9.39
CA ASP A 87 -11.75 5.14 -9.62
C ASP A 87 -10.77 4.89 -8.47
N PHE A 88 -9.52 5.29 -8.66
CA PHE A 88 -8.42 5.04 -7.76
C PHE A 88 -7.79 6.34 -7.31
N GLU A 89 -7.70 6.53 -5.98
CA GLU A 89 -6.97 7.64 -5.36
C GLU A 89 -5.66 7.16 -4.73
N ASP A 90 -4.75 8.10 -4.49
CA ASP A 90 -3.40 7.95 -3.91
C ASP A 90 -2.44 7.18 -4.82
N VAL A 91 -2.84 6.02 -5.33
CA VAL A 91 -2.10 5.22 -6.30
C VAL A 91 -2.86 5.20 -7.62
N TYR A 92 -2.55 6.13 -8.50
CA TYR A 92 -3.27 6.40 -9.77
C TYR A 92 -3.59 5.15 -10.60
N ARG A 93 -2.69 4.16 -10.62
CA ARG A 93 -2.87 2.92 -11.40
C ARG A 93 -3.58 1.81 -10.63
N GLY A 94 -3.97 2.05 -9.38
CA GLY A 94 -4.73 1.11 -8.54
C GLY A 94 -3.88 0.23 -7.63
N ALA A 95 -2.65 -0.16 -8.03
CA ALA A 95 -1.73 -0.92 -7.21
C ALA A 95 -0.29 -0.85 -7.76
N GLU A 96 0.68 -1.05 -6.87
CA GLU A 96 2.12 -1.05 -7.16
C GLU A 96 2.81 -2.27 -6.57
N ILE A 97 3.89 -2.68 -7.22
CA ILE A 97 4.74 -3.80 -6.83
C ILE A 97 6.20 -3.36 -6.91
N ASN A 98 7.01 -3.75 -5.92
CA ASN A 98 8.45 -3.58 -5.96
C ASN A 98 9.14 -4.86 -6.43
N LEU A 99 10.07 -4.74 -7.39
CA LEU A 99 11.05 -5.78 -7.72
C LEU A 99 12.23 -5.68 -6.77
N LEU A 100 12.69 -6.81 -6.26
CA LEU A 100 13.70 -6.87 -5.20
C LEU A 100 14.90 -7.70 -5.63
N ASP A 101 16.08 -7.37 -5.06
CA ASP A 101 17.26 -8.22 -5.09
C ASP A 101 17.19 -9.37 -4.05
N GLU A 102 18.25 -10.16 -3.95
CA GLU A 102 18.36 -11.26 -2.99
C GLU A 102 18.37 -10.81 -1.51
N ASN A 103 18.67 -9.53 -1.25
CA ASN A 103 18.71 -8.92 0.09
C ASN A 103 17.40 -8.15 0.41
N GLU A 104 16.36 -8.33 -0.39
CA GLU A 104 15.06 -7.63 -0.28
C GLU A 104 15.16 -6.10 -0.49
N THR A 105 16.21 -5.63 -1.18
CA THR A 105 16.34 -4.23 -1.56
C THR A 105 15.47 -3.95 -2.79
N ALA A 106 14.63 -2.92 -2.72
CA ALA A 106 13.81 -2.49 -3.85
C ALA A 106 14.68 -1.87 -4.95
N LEU A 107 14.59 -2.43 -6.16
CA LEU A 107 15.30 -2.00 -7.35
C LEU A 107 14.40 -1.22 -8.31
N PHE A 108 13.15 -1.67 -8.49
CA PHE A 108 12.18 -1.05 -9.37
C PHE A 108 10.80 -1.04 -8.70
N ASN A 109 10.03 0.03 -8.96
CA ASN A 109 8.63 0.12 -8.61
C ASN A 109 7.78 0.05 -9.90
N LEU A 110 6.85 -0.87 -9.97
CA LEU A 110 5.98 -1.12 -11.11
C LEU A 110 4.53 -0.80 -10.76
N GLY A 111 3.87 0.02 -11.57
CA GLY A 111 2.42 0.26 -11.47
C GLY A 111 1.63 -0.63 -12.44
N VAL A 112 0.34 -0.80 -12.16
CA VAL A 112 -0.57 -1.50 -13.09
C VAL A 112 -0.54 -0.81 -14.45
N ARG A 113 -0.41 -1.60 -15.52
CA ARG A 113 -0.46 -1.10 -16.90
C ARG A 113 -1.85 -0.53 -17.21
N ASP A 114 -1.92 0.58 -17.96
CA ASP A 114 -3.17 1.32 -18.17
C ASP A 114 -4.30 0.47 -18.77
N ASP A 115 -3.99 -0.40 -19.74
CA ASP A 115 -4.98 -1.32 -20.34
C ASP A 115 -5.42 -2.47 -19.38
N ASN A 116 -4.74 -2.64 -18.25
CA ASN A 116 -5.11 -3.59 -17.21
C ASN A 116 -5.91 -2.96 -16.05
N ARG A 117 -6.07 -1.61 -16.02
CA ARG A 117 -6.89 -0.93 -14.99
C ARG A 117 -8.34 -1.44 -15.00
N LEU A 118 -8.96 -1.52 -16.19
CA LEU A 118 -10.31 -2.05 -16.29
C LEU A 118 -10.39 -3.52 -15.84
N LYS A 119 -9.37 -4.31 -16.14
CA LYS A 119 -9.31 -5.71 -15.67
C LYS A 119 -9.20 -5.80 -14.14
N LEU A 120 -8.45 -4.88 -13.51
CA LEU A 120 -8.36 -4.75 -12.06
C LEU A 120 -9.72 -4.35 -11.46
N LYS A 121 -10.40 -3.35 -12.04
CA LYS A 121 -11.75 -2.92 -11.64
C LYS A 121 -12.78 -4.07 -11.78
N ASN A 122 -12.73 -4.84 -12.86
CA ASN A 122 -13.57 -6.03 -13.04
C ASN A 122 -13.28 -7.12 -12.00
N LEU A 123 -12.02 -7.29 -11.57
CA LEU A 123 -11.70 -8.23 -10.50
C LEU A 123 -12.30 -7.75 -9.18
N LEU A 124 -12.22 -6.46 -8.86
CA LEU A 124 -12.77 -5.86 -7.64
C LEU A 124 -14.30 -5.98 -7.52
N THR A 125 -15.01 -6.07 -8.64
CA THR A 125 -16.48 -6.30 -8.67
C THR A 125 -16.86 -7.78 -8.80
N GLY A 126 -15.86 -8.67 -8.87
CA GLY A 126 -16.05 -10.10 -9.00
C GLY A 126 -16.48 -10.81 -7.72
N ASP A 127 -16.61 -12.13 -7.80
CA ASP A 127 -16.87 -12.98 -6.65
C ASP A 127 -15.59 -13.25 -5.85
N GLU A 128 -15.73 -13.46 -4.55
CA GLU A 128 -14.63 -13.91 -3.68
C GLU A 128 -14.03 -15.22 -4.22
N GLY A 129 -12.70 -15.29 -4.24
CA GLY A 129 -11.94 -16.39 -4.86
C GLY A 129 -11.66 -16.20 -6.36
N SER A 130 -12.27 -15.23 -7.04
CA SER A 130 -11.93 -14.90 -8.42
C SER A 130 -10.48 -14.50 -8.56
N THR A 131 -9.89 -14.76 -9.74
CA THR A 131 -8.50 -14.40 -10.05
C THR A 131 -8.41 -13.68 -11.38
N ALA A 132 -7.41 -12.83 -11.53
CA ALA A 132 -7.06 -12.22 -12.81
C ALA A 132 -5.54 -12.03 -12.92
N ASP A 133 -5.02 -12.24 -14.13
CA ASP A 133 -3.65 -11.89 -14.46
C ASP A 133 -3.57 -10.40 -14.78
N ILE A 134 -2.86 -9.65 -13.95
CA ILE A 134 -2.63 -8.22 -14.08
C ILE A 134 -1.19 -7.97 -14.47
N ILE A 135 -0.98 -7.08 -15.43
CA ILE A 135 0.35 -6.65 -15.87
C ILE A 135 0.72 -5.39 -15.11
N PHE A 136 1.88 -5.45 -14.45
CA PHE A 136 2.56 -4.31 -13.85
C PHE A 136 3.76 -3.93 -14.70
N GLU A 137 4.03 -2.64 -14.87
CA GLU A 137 5.16 -2.19 -15.69
C GLU A 137 5.74 -0.86 -15.22
N CYS A 138 7.02 -0.66 -15.52
CA CYS A 138 7.70 0.64 -15.49
C CYS A 138 8.59 0.79 -16.74
N LEU A 139 9.02 2.01 -17.03
CA LEU A 139 9.99 2.27 -18.10
C LEU A 139 11.31 1.57 -17.80
N TYR A 140 12.01 1.16 -18.85
CA TYR A 140 13.33 0.54 -18.79
C TYR A 140 14.33 1.28 -19.66
N ASP A 141 15.38 1.84 -19.04
CA ASP A 141 16.53 2.41 -19.75
C ASP A 141 17.70 1.41 -19.68
N GLU A 142 18.06 0.81 -20.83
CA GLU A 142 19.11 -0.21 -20.88
C GLU A 142 20.47 0.30 -20.37
N ALA A 143 20.76 1.59 -20.53
CA ALA A 143 22.02 2.16 -20.10
C ALA A 143 22.11 2.32 -18.58
N GLU A 144 20.99 2.61 -17.93
CA GLU A 144 20.90 2.88 -16.49
C GLU A 144 20.48 1.61 -15.71
N ASP A 145 19.48 0.87 -16.20
CA ASP A 145 18.75 -0.14 -15.46
C ASP A 145 19.30 -1.58 -15.62
N ALA A 146 20.08 -1.86 -16.69
CA ALA A 146 20.49 -3.24 -17.00
C ALA A 146 21.15 -3.97 -15.82
N LYS A 147 22.03 -3.28 -15.09
CA LYS A 147 22.75 -3.89 -13.96
C LYS A 147 21.86 -4.19 -12.77
N ASP A 148 20.84 -3.38 -12.54
CA ASP A 148 19.88 -3.58 -11.45
C ASP A 148 18.83 -4.61 -11.84
N PHE A 149 18.41 -4.65 -13.10
CA PHE A 149 17.51 -5.69 -13.60
C PHE A 149 18.12 -7.11 -13.48
N GLU A 150 19.44 -7.27 -13.74
CA GLU A 150 20.14 -8.56 -13.55
C GLU A 150 20.13 -9.05 -12.09
N LYS A 151 19.94 -8.17 -11.10
CA LYS A 151 19.87 -8.53 -9.67
C LYS A 151 18.47 -8.91 -9.21
N VAL A 152 17.44 -8.70 -10.02
CA VAL A 152 16.06 -9.00 -9.63
C VAL A 152 15.88 -10.49 -9.46
N THR A 153 15.46 -10.92 -8.27
CA THR A 153 15.25 -12.32 -7.92
C THR A 153 13.85 -12.62 -7.41
N GLN A 154 13.15 -11.58 -6.92
CA GLN A 154 11.86 -11.71 -6.26
C GLN A 154 11.08 -10.39 -6.35
N PHE A 155 9.83 -10.38 -5.90
CA PHE A 155 9.00 -9.19 -5.85
C PHE A 155 8.13 -9.16 -4.59
N THR A 156 7.61 -7.97 -4.24
CA THR A 156 6.65 -7.79 -3.16
C THR A 156 5.54 -6.83 -3.57
N PRO A 157 4.26 -7.09 -3.21
CA PRO A 157 3.23 -6.06 -3.27
C PRO A 157 3.68 -4.85 -2.45
N TYR A 158 3.40 -3.65 -2.92
CA TYR A 158 3.80 -2.43 -2.25
C TYR A 158 2.55 -1.63 -1.85
N GLU A 159 2.22 -0.58 -2.53
CA GLU A 159 1.06 0.24 -2.22
C GLU A 159 -0.13 -0.12 -3.11
N ALA A 160 -1.33 0.08 -2.59
CA ALA A 160 -2.56 -0.05 -3.35
C ALA A 160 -3.46 1.17 -3.09
N ALA A 161 -4.31 1.46 -4.06
CA ALA A 161 -5.16 2.64 -4.07
C ALA A 161 -6.28 2.57 -3.03
N ASN A 162 -6.79 3.74 -2.68
CA ASN A 162 -8.14 3.88 -2.16
C ASN A 162 -9.14 3.81 -3.32
N ILE A 163 -10.26 3.16 -3.08
CA ILE A 163 -11.34 3.00 -4.07
C ILE A 163 -12.33 4.12 -3.88
N VAL A 164 -12.61 4.84 -4.96
CA VAL A 164 -13.65 5.86 -5.06
C VAL A 164 -14.69 5.37 -6.06
N ILE A 165 -15.95 5.61 -5.76
CA ILE A 165 -17.08 5.20 -6.61
C ILE A 165 -17.85 6.45 -6.99
N GLU A 166 -17.99 6.70 -8.30
CA GLU A 166 -18.83 7.77 -8.82
C GLU A 166 -20.30 7.30 -8.83
N ASN A 167 -21.18 8.04 -8.15
CA ASN A 167 -22.61 7.76 -8.14
C ASN A 167 -23.30 8.34 -9.39
N GLU A 168 -24.60 8.03 -9.57
CA GLU A 168 -25.41 8.51 -10.71
C GLU A 168 -25.50 10.04 -10.81
N ASP A 169 -25.24 10.77 -9.70
CA ASP A 169 -25.24 12.22 -9.63
C ASP A 169 -23.85 12.81 -9.93
N GLY A 170 -22.83 11.99 -10.19
CA GLY A 170 -21.43 12.38 -10.44
C GLY A 170 -20.67 12.77 -9.16
N GLU A 171 -21.13 12.33 -8.00
CA GLU A 171 -20.43 12.52 -6.73
C GLU A 171 -19.51 11.33 -6.46
N GLU A 172 -18.30 11.62 -6.02
CA GLU A 172 -17.31 10.62 -5.62
C GLU A 172 -17.53 10.19 -4.16
N ILE A 173 -17.63 8.89 -3.95
CA ILE A 173 -17.82 8.26 -2.63
C ILE A 173 -16.64 7.35 -2.35
N GLU A 174 -15.85 7.69 -1.31
CA GLU A 174 -14.81 6.79 -0.82
C GLU A 174 -15.43 5.53 -0.22
N TRP A 175 -14.98 4.37 -0.68
CA TRP A 175 -15.36 3.09 -0.07
C TRP A 175 -14.31 2.65 0.95
N ASP A 176 -14.74 2.46 2.19
CA ASP A 176 -13.85 2.11 3.32
C ASP A 176 -13.42 0.64 3.36
N GLY A 177 -13.97 -0.19 2.47
CA GLY A 177 -13.69 -1.63 2.44
C GLY A 177 -14.30 -2.43 3.59
N SER A 178 -15.17 -1.86 4.42
CA SER A 178 -15.70 -2.54 5.62
C SER A 178 -16.97 -3.34 5.36
N SER A 179 -17.79 -2.92 4.39
CA SER A 179 -19.10 -3.50 4.07
C SER A 179 -19.32 -3.58 2.57
N ASP A 180 -20.37 -4.29 2.15
CA ASP A 180 -20.82 -4.26 0.76
C ASP A 180 -21.27 -2.84 0.40
N PHE A 181 -20.79 -2.33 -0.72
CA PHE A 181 -21.22 -1.03 -1.23
C PHE A 181 -22.69 -1.12 -1.67
N SER A 182 -23.53 -0.18 -1.22
CA SER A 182 -24.89 0.00 -1.64
C SER A 182 -25.12 1.46 -2.01
N SER A 183 -25.58 1.73 -3.22
CA SER A 183 -25.93 3.08 -3.68
C SER A 183 -27.04 3.74 -2.84
N ASP A 184 -27.88 2.93 -2.20
CA ASP A 184 -28.93 3.42 -1.28
C ASP A 184 -28.38 3.84 0.09
N ALA A 185 -27.13 3.50 0.41
CA ALA A 185 -26.47 3.85 1.68
C ALA A 185 -25.88 5.28 1.69
N ALA A 186 -25.88 5.97 0.56
CA ALA A 186 -25.36 7.35 0.45
C ALA A 186 -26.15 8.41 1.24
N VAL A 187 -27.20 8.02 1.98
CA VAL A 187 -28.09 8.94 2.75
C VAL A 187 -28.20 8.58 4.23
N SER A 188 -27.42 7.61 4.75
CA SER A 188 -27.44 7.34 6.19
C SER A 188 -26.05 6.98 6.72
N SER A 189 -25.24 7.99 6.93
CA SER A 189 -24.08 7.91 7.81
C SER A 189 -24.55 7.84 9.28
N ASP A 190 -24.99 6.68 9.72
CA ASP A 190 -25.11 6.36 11.14
C ASP A 190 -25.04 4.85 11.35
N SER A 191 -23.80 4.32 11.44
CA SER A 191 -23.55 3.02 12.07
C SER A 191 -22.11 2.94 12.57
N GLY A 192 -21.94 3.16 13.88
CA GLY A 192 -20.75 2.79 14.63
C GLY A 192 -19.57 3.75 14.42
N SER A 193 -19.83 5.04 14.51
CA SER A 193 -18.76 6.03 14.60
C SER A 193 -17.95 5.76 15.86
N GLU A 194 -16.72 5.23 15.72
CA GLU A 194 -15.69 5.70 16.65
C GLU A 194 -15.81 7.22 16.59
N ASP A 195 -15.92 7.84 17.77
CA ASP A 195 -16.10 9.29 17.87
C ASP A 195 -14.80 9.95 17.37
N TRP A 196 -14.70 10.12 16.02
CA TRP A 196 -13.55 10.72 15.34
C TRP A 196 -13.25 12.10 15.87
N ASP A 197 -14.28 12.83 16.26
CA ASP A 197 -14.11 14.16 16.84
C ASP A 197 -13.44 14.04 18.21
N ALA A 198 -13.83 13.09 19.03
CA ALA A 198 -13.18 12.82 20.32
C ALA A 198 -11.74 12.29 20.15
N LEU A 199 -11.48 11.48 19.10
CA LEU A 199 -10.13 11.03 18.80
C LEU A 199 -9.23 12.16 18.29
N LEU A 200 -9.75 13.02 17.43
CA LEU A 200 -9.04 14.21 16.94
C LEU A 200 -8.83 15.23 18.07
N ASP A 201 -9.79 15.41 18.98
CA ASP A 201 -9.64 16.23 20.20
C ASP A 201 -8.47 15.70 21.06
N SER A 202 -8.42 14.37 21.25
CA SER A 202 -7.34 13.72 22.02
C SER A 202 -5.98 13.85 21.32
N TYR A 203 -5.96 13.82 19.98
CA TYR A 203 -4.75 14.00 19.20
C TYR A 203 -4.28 15.45 19.21
N GLU A 204 -5.18 16.42 19.13
CA GLU A 204 -4.86 17.85 19.25
C GLU A 204 -4.28 18.18 20.64
N GLU A 205 -4.90 17.68 21.72
CA GLU A 205 -4.39 17.82 23.09
C GLU A 205 -2.98 17.21 23.25
N TYR A 206 -2.76 16.04 22.62
CA TYR A 206 -1.43 15.41 22.59
C TYR A 206 -0.40 16.31 21.91
N VAL A 207 -0.72 16.86 20.71
CA VAL A 207 0.18 17.74 19.95
C VAL A 207 0.45 19.03 20.72
N ASP A 208 -0.54 19.64 21.37
CA ASP A 208 -0.37 20.83 22.19
C ASP A 208 0.54 20.58 23.39
N SER A 209 0.37 19.44 24.04
CA SER A 209 1.22 19.02 25.13
C SER A 209 2.65 18.76 24.66
N TYR A 210 2.82 18.13 23.47
CA TYR A 210 4.12 17.91 22.86
C TYR A 210 4.84 19.21 22.52
N VAL A 211 4.15 20.18 21.90
CA VAL A 211 4.69 21.52 21.61
C VAL A 211 5.13 22.23 22.90
N SER A 212 4.31 22.15 23.96
CA SER A 212 4.66 22.71 25.27
C SER A 212 5.91 22.07 25.88
N MET A 213 6.01 20.72 25.78
CA MET A 213 7.21 20.00 26.24
C MET A 213 8.45 20.43 25.47
N LEU A 214 8.37 20.59 24.15
CA LEU A 214 9.48 21.06 23.33
C LEU A 214 9.93 22.48 23.71
N GLN A 215 8.99 23.38 24.00
CA GLN A 215 9.28 24.75 24.47
C GLN A 215 9.96 24.73 25.83
N LYS A 216 9.53 23.90 26.77
CA LYS A 216 10.20 23.72 28.07
C LYS A 216 11.64 23.18 27.90
N ALA A 217 11.81 22.16 27.02
CA ALA A 217 13.12 21.59 26.75
C ALA A 217 14.09 22.61 26.13
N SER A 218 13.61 23.46 25.20
CA SER A 218 14.42 24.54 24.63
C SER A 218 14.80 25.62 25.63
N ALA A 219 13.96 25.82 26.67
CA ALA A 219 14.25 26.72 27.79
C ALA A 219 15.17 26.10 28.86
N GLY A 220 15.61 24.85 28.68
CA GLY A 220 16.48 24.16 29.64
C GLY A 220 15.76 23.59 30.87
N ASP A 221 14.44 23.45 30.81
CA ASP A 221 13.64 22.90 31.92
C ASP A 221 13.74 21.34 31.91
N MET A 222 14.39 20.80 32.94
CA MET A 222 14.61 19.37 33.11
C MET A 222 13.32 18.56 33.36
N SER A 223 12.20 19.21 33.69
CA SER A 223 10.89 18.54 33.86
C SER A 223 10.40 17.90 32.55
N ALA A 224 10.80 18.47 31.40
CA ALA A 224 10.48 17.94 30.07
C ALA A 224 11.00 16.50 29.86
N MET A 225 12.12 16.14 30.49
CA MET A 225 12.67 14.75 30.40
C MET A 225 11.82 13.74 31.15
N THR A 226 11.18 14.14 32.24
CA THR A 226 10.31 13.26 33.06
C THR A 226 8.96 13.01 32.36
N GLU A 227 8.48 13.95 31.57
CA GLU A 227 7.24 13.86 30.82
C GLU A 227 7.39 12.99 29.56
N SER A 228 8.62 12.79 29.03
CA SER A 228 8.88 12.10 27.77
C SER A 228 8.41 10.64 27.73
N ALA A 229 8.47 9.90 28.84
CA ALA A 229 8.07 8.49 28.89
C ALA A 229 6.54 8.31 28.73
N SER A 230 5.75 9.20 29.35
CA SER A 230 4.28 9.18 29.21
C SER A 230 3.83 9.61 27.80
N PHE A 231 4.60 10.48 27.16
CA PHE A 231 4.38 10.89 25.77
C PHE A 231 4.57 9.74 24.79
N LEU A 232 5.65 8.94 24.95
CA LEU A 232 5.91 7.78 24.10
C LEU A 232 4.77 6.76 24.17
N GLN A 233 4.23 6.50 25.35
CA GLN A 233 3.13 5.56 25.52
C GLN A 233 1.83 6.08 24.86
N LYS A 234 1.49 7.38 25.07
CA LYS A 234 0.31 8.02 24.47
C LYS A 234 0.43 8.13 22.95
N SER A 235 1.65 8.35 22.41
CA SER A 235 1.96 8.34 20.99
C SER A 235 1.66 6.98 20.35
N GLN A 236 2.09 5.88 20.97
CA GLN A 236 1.85 4.53 20.46
C GLN A 236 0.36 4.18 20.42
N GLU A 237 -0.40 4.57 21.45
CA GLU A 237 -1.86 4.35 21.49
C GLU A 237 -2.58 5.16 20.42
N LEU A 238 -2.23 6.44 20.25
CA LEU A 238 -2.82 7.31 19.23
C LEU A 238 -2.45 6.88 17.82
N THR A 239 -1.18 6.52 17.57
CA THR A 239 -0.72 6.01 16.27
C THR A 239 -1.47 4.74 15.90
N LYS A 240 -1.68 3.81 16.84
CA LYS A 240 -2.43 2.58 16.60
C LYS A 240 -3.90 2.86 16.26
N LYS A 241 -4.52 3.82 16.95
CA LYS A 241 -5.91 4.22 16.68
C LYS A 241 -6.02 4.99 15.36
N LEU A 242 -5.11 5.92 15.08
CA LEU A 242 -5.11 6.70 13.84
C LEU A 242 -4.74 5.88 12.61
N SER A 243 -3.83 4.90 12.72
CA SER A 243 -3.49 4.01 11.59
C SER A 243 -4.59 3.01 11.23
N SER A 244 -5.48 2.69 12.18
CA SER A 244 -6.71 1.94 11.88
C SER A 244 -7.84 2.82 11.36
N ALA A 245 -7.67 4.12 11.38
CA ALA A 245 -8.68 5.16 11.41
C ALA A 245 -8.76 6.03 10.16
N THR A 246 -7.70 6.13 9.38
CA THR A 246 -7.65 7.03 8.22
C THR A 246 -8.71 6.74 7.15
N SER A 247 -9.31 5.56 7.16
CA SER A 247 -10.36 5.16 6.21
C SER A 247 -11.80 5.44 6.68
N GLY A 248 -12.00 6.16 7.80
CA GLY A 248 -13.35 6.45 8.34
C GLY A 248 -13.59 7.92 8.69
N MET A 249 -12.65 8.81 8.37
CA MET A 249 -12.78 10.24 8.64
C MET A 249 -13.52 10.95 7.52
N SER A 250 -14.44 11.85 7.87
CA SER A 250 -15.03 12.81 6.91
C SER A 250 -13.97 13.79 6.40
N VAL A 251 -14.21 14.43 5.25
CA VAL A 251 -13.31 15.47 4.68
C VAL A 251 -12.98 16.57 5.70
N SER A 252 -13.94 16.98 6.54
CA SER A 252 -13.69 17.97 7.61
C SER A 252 -12.73 17.43 8.68
N GLN A 253 -12.83 16.15 9.02
CA GLN A 253 -11.96 15.49 9.99
C GLN A 253 -10.56 15.26 9.45
N VAL A 254 -10.42 14.88 8.17
CA VAL A 254 -9.13 14.80 7.47
C VAL A 254 -8.45 16.18 7.42
N ASN A 255 -9.19 17.23 7.08
CA ASN A 255 -8.65 18.59 7.10
C ASN A 255 -8.19 19.02 8.50
N ARG A 256 -8.94 18.68 9.54
CA ARG A 256 -8.56 18.93 10.93
C ARG A 256 -7.30 18.14 11.31
N TYR A 257 -7.22 16.87 10.97
CA TYR A 257 -6.04 16.01 11.16
C TYR A 257 -4.79 16.62 10.52
N ASN A 258 -4.90 17.08 9.26
CA ASN A 258 -3.81 17.74 8.55
C ASN A 258 -3.37 19.05 9.21
N GLN A 259 -4.31 19.84 9.74
CA GLN A 259 -4.00 21.07 10.48
C GLN A 259 -3.23 20.77 11.77
N ILE A 260 -3.62 19.73 12.51
CA ILE A 260 -2.93 19.27 13.73
C ILE A 260 -1.50 18.82 13.41
N ASN A 261 -1.31 18.07 12.32
CA ASN A 261 0.02 17.65 11.85
C ASN A 261 0.90 18.84 11.44
N GLN A 262 0.34 19.83 10.75
CA GLN A 262 1.07 21.06 10.40
C GLN A 262 1.53 21.83 11.64
N LYS A 263 0.70 21.89 12.69
CA LYS A 263 1.04 22.53 13.98
C LYS A 263 2.26 21.84 14.64
N MET A 264 2.28 20.51 14.60
CA MET A 264 3.41 19.73 15.13
C MET A 264 4.70 19.98 14.33
N LEU A 265 4.61 20.00 12.99
CA LEU A 265 5.76 20.28 12.11
C LEU A 265 6.32 21.70 12.31
N GLN A 266 5.45 22.72 12.42
CA GLN A 266 5.86 24.10 12.68
C GLN A 266 6.56 24.25 14.03
N ALA A 267 6.08 23.56 15.07
CA ALA A 267 6.72 23.57 16.37
C ALA A 267 8.12 22.95 16.34
N ALA A 268 8.31 21.85 15.60
CA ALA A 268 9.60 21.23 15.42
C ALA A 268 10.60 22.12 14.63
N GLN A 269 10.13 22.91 13.67
CA GLN A 269 10.95 23.84 12.86
C GLN A 269 11.40 25.07 13.67
N ASN A 270 10.61 25.53 14.63
CA ASN A 270 10.92 26.72 15.44
C ASN A 270 11.94 26.46 16.56
N MET A 271 12.51 25.26 16.64
CA MET A 271 13.51 24.88 17.63
C MET A 271 14.97 24.98 17.15
N HIS A 272 15.18 25.55 15.96
CA HIS A 272 16.53 25.75 15.39
C HIS A 272 17.00 27.20 15.51
#